data_be9616fd0b51cb27fe5ebc7b624d2309
#
_entry.id   be9616fd0b51cb27fe5ebc7b624d2309
#
_cell.length_a   1.000
_cell.length_b   1.000
_cell.length_c   1.000
_cell.angle_alpha   90.00
_cell.angle_beta   90.00
_cell.angle_gamma   90.00
#
_symmetry.space_group_name_H-M   'P 1'
#
loop_
_entity.id
_entity.type
_entity.pdbx_description
1 polymer ?
#
loop_
_entity_poly.entity_id
_entity_poly.type
_entity_poly.pdbx_seq_one_letter_code
_entity_poly.pdbx_strand_id
1 'polypeptide(L)'
;MKKIISNLLVVALLIGTLLGCLSACDTAGNTNETTDTAAQTTESATQSGGDTTEDEQVTTNGESESSSEIESTSEIESTSESETAAPDVHVDYAAEVKLDMNSNTLKQEVTVKAFIDGDTTHFHAPTSLISTGVIKARYLAINTPESTGKIEEWGKTAAAFTKEKLSTATSIIIESDTETLNADSTGDRYMLWIWYKPAGSDEYRNLNIEILQNGLAIASNSANNRYGETCMAAIAQARAEKLCVYSGVNDPNFYYGESIELTLKELRCNIESYNGMKVAFNGIVTQDHDNAVYVESYDEETDVWFGMYIYYGFNMNGSALEILSVGNEVRIVGTVSYYETGNTYQVSGLSYRIMKPDDPSNIQKLSDGHEPVYLLTSPERYANGKVDVTLTDSEDNATITTYDYAALAIYSSISMEGLYVKGGYATTNQASDDFGAMTLICEANGVTVQIRTTVFRDENGELVTTDYYVGKTIDVKGIIEYFSGDYQIKVFNQNNIIIK
;
A
#
# COMPACT_ATOMS: atom_id res chain seq x y z
N MET A 1 -10.54 39.26 -21.65
CA MET A 1 -10.51 38.86 -23.08
C MET A 1 -9.29 37.98 -23.29
N LYS A 2 -9.46 36.69 -23.31
CA LYS A 2 -8.86 35.70 -24.22
C LYS A 2 -9.25 34.31 -23.72
N LYS A 3 -10.00 33.66 -24.55
CA LYS A 3 -10.56 32.31 -24.42
C LYS A 3 -9.43 31.28 -24.24
N ILE A 4 -9.60 30.35 -23.31
CA ILE A 4 -8.93 29.06 -23.33
C ILE A 4 -10.02 28.01 -23.53
N ILE A 5 -9.83 27.25 -24.57
CA ILE A 5 -10.76 26.29 -25.17
C ILE A 5 -10.65 24.98 -24.38
N SER A 6 -11.78 24.56 -23.86
CA SER A 6 -12.02 23.22 -23.30
C SER A 6 -12.04 22.20 -24.43
N ASN A 7 -11.24 21.16 -24.34
CA ASN A 7 -11.38 19.95 -25.14
C ASN A 7 -11.99 18.84 -24.27
N LEU A 8 -13.29 18.70 -24.38
CA LEU A 8 -14.03 17.53 -23.94
C LEU A 8 -13.81 16.43 -25.01
N LEU A 9 -13.22 15.32 -24.60
CA LEU A 9 -13.24 14.10 -25.44
C LEU A 9 -14.21 13.10 -24.80
N VAL A 10 -15.32 12.92 -25.49
CA VAL A 10 -16.35 11.90 -25.23
C VAL A 10 -15.81 10.56 -25.75
N VAL A 11 -15.69 9.56 -24.90
CA VAL A 11 -15.49 8.16 -25.31
C VAL A 11 -16.78 7.40 -25.06
N ALA A 12 -17.36 6.95 -26.16
CA ALA A 12 -18.60 6.20 -26.18
C ALA A 12 -18.41 4.73 -25.80
N LEU A 13 -19.37 4.20 -25.06
CA LEU A 13 -19.60 2.81 -24.71
C LEU A 13 -19.60 1.88 -25.93
N LEU A 14 -19.00 0.71 -25.78
CA LEU A 14 -19.38 -0.50 -26.52
C LEU A 14 -19.63 -1.64 -25.53
N ILE A 15 -20.91 -1.96 -25.38
CA ILE A 15 -21.43 -3.14 -24.69
C ILE A 15 -21.33 -4.32 -25.64
N GLY A 16 -20.66 -5.36 -25.23
CA GLY A 16 -20.64 -6.65 -25.91
C GLY A 16 -20.96 -7.77 -24.93
N THR A 17 -22.22 -8.19 -24.97
CA THR A 17 -22.75 -9.38 -24.28
C THR A 17 -22.18 -10.65 -24.91
N LEU A 18 -21.70 -11.59 -24.09
CA LEU A 18 -21.70 -13.01 -24.48
C LEU A 18 -22.08 -13.90 -23.28
N LEU A 19 -23.20 -14.57 -23.49
CA LEU A 19 -23.76 -15.64 -22.67
C LEU A 19 -23.03 -16.97 -22.93
N GLY A 20 -22.94 -17.80 -21.86
CA GLY A 20 -23.08 -19.27 -21.99
C GLY A 20 -21.78 -20.03 -21.77
N CYS A 21 -21.64 -20.90 -20.83
CA CYS A 21 -22.20 -22.23 -20.68
C CYS A 21 -21.77 -22.87 -19.37
N LEU A 22 -22.75 -23.40 -18.67
CA LEU A 22 -22.64 -24.40 -17.61
C LEU A 22 -22.03 -25.70 -18.15
N SER A 23 -21.19 -26.37 -17.39
CA SER A 23 -21.24 -27.83 -17.30
C SER A 23 -20.64 -28.32 -15.97
N ALA A 24 -21.48 -28.96 -15.21
CA ALA A 24 -21.16 -29.77 -14.06
C ALA A 24 -20.60 -31.12 -14.51
N CYS A 25 -19.75 -31.73 -13.73
CA CYS A 25 -19.83 -33.15 -13.43
C CYS A 25 -19.06 -33.56 -12.18
N ASP A 26 -19.79 -34.18 -11.30
CA ASP A 26 -19.55 -35.12 -10.21
C ASP A 26 -18.42 -36.13 -10.43
N THR A 27 -17.79 -36.61 -9.41
CA THR A 27 -18.03 -37.76 -8.51
C THR A 27 -16.74 -38.24 -7.87
N ALA A 28 -16.77 -38.25 -6.56
CA ALA A 28 -16.69 -39.38 -5.64
C ALA A 28 -15.44 -40.29 -5.53
N GLY A 29 -15.02 -40.43 -4.32
CA GLY A 29 -14.68 -41.70 -3.69
C GLY A 29 -13.20 -41.97 -3.47
N ASN A 30 -12.74 -42.13 -2.37
CA ASN A 30 -12.91 -43.02 -1.22
C ASN A 30 -11.55 -43.46 -0.62
N THR A 31 -11.44 -43.29 0.66
CA THR A 31 -10.94 -44.15 1.75
C THR A 31 -9.47 -44.61 1.84
N ASN A 32 -9.04 -44.45 3.09
CA ASN A 32 -8.25 -45.35 3.97
C ASN A 32 -6.72 -45.19 3.88
N GLU A 33 -6.09 -45.18 4.93
CA GLU A 33 -5.96 -45.57 6.32
C GLU A 33 -4.49 -45.52 6.73
N THR A 34 -4.29 -44.96 7.93
CA THR A 34 -3.37 -45.36 8.99
C THR A 34 -1.91 -45.76 8.69
N THR A 35 -0.97 -45.20 9.39
CA THR A 35 -0.41 -45.69 10.64
C THR A 35 0.68 -44.73 11.20
N ASP A 36 0.49 -44.39 12.46
CA ASP A 36 1.44 -44.28 13.58
C ASP A 36 2.94 -44.48 13.31
N THR A 37 3.75 -43.61 13.87
CA THR A 37 4.62 -43.98 15.00
C THR A 37 5.32 -42.73 15.59
N ALA A 38 5.24 -42.67 16.91
CA ALA A 38 5.83 -41.72 17.83
C ALA A 38 7.34 -41.91 18.03
N ALA A 39 8.00 -40.89 18.53
CA ALA A 39 8.91 -40.90 19.69
C ALA A 39 9.81 -39.65 19.61
N GLN A 40 9.63 -38.75 20.52
CA GLN A 40 10.32 -38.55 21.83
C GLN A 40 11.60 -37.72 21.74
N THR A 41 11.45 -36.53 22.34
CA THR A 41 12.19 -35.92 23.44
C THR A 41 13.72 -35.77 23.33
N THR A 42 14.20 -34.57 23.58
CA THR A 42 14.85 -34.22 24.87
C THR A 42 15.09 -32.69 24.98
N GLU A 43 14.75 -32.24 26.17
CA GLU A 43 15.09 -30.94 26.78
C GLU A 43 16.60 -30.75 26.94
N SER A 44 17.04 -29.50 26.97
CA SER A 44 17.90 -29.04 28.09
C SER A 44 18.00 -27.50 28.12
N ALA A 45 17.56 -27.01 29.24
CA ALA A 45 17.80 -25.65 29.76
C ALA A 45 19.17 -25.58 30.44
N THR A 46 19.71 -24.37 30.55
CA THR A 46 20.44 -23.77 31.71
C THR A 46 20.90 -22.38 31.28
N GLN A 47 20.38 -21.35 31.81
CA GLN A 47 20.54 -20.55 33.07
C GLN A 47 21.96 -20.09 33.39
N SER A 48 21.98 -18.83 33.71
CA SER A 48 22.71 -17.99 34.68
C SER A 48 23.82 -17.16 34.06
N GLY A 49 24.04 -15.91 34.40
CA GLY A 49 23.62 -15.07 35.51
C GLY A 49 24.75 -14.11 35.84
N GLY A 50 24.43 -12.93 36.34
CA GLY A 50 25.25 -12.10 37.20
C GLY A 50 26.14 -11.07 36.49
N ASP A 51 25.94 -9.86 36.62
CA ASP A 51 25.79 -8.87 37.70
C ASP A 51 27.09 -8.05 37.89
N THR A 52 26.84 -6.77 38.19
CA THR A 52 27.58 -5.71 38.89
C THR A 52 28.46 -4.76 38.07
N THR A 53 27.97 -3.48 37.97
CA THR A 53 28.34 -2.25 38.71
C THR A 53 29.78 -1.79 38.59
N GLU A 54 30.03 -0.58 38.37
CA GLU A 54 30.05 0.74 39.02
C GLU A 54 30.84 1.71 38.13
N ASP A 55 30.30 2.88 37.96
CA ASP A 55 30.69 4.21 38.42
C ASP A 55 32.15 4.66 38.18
N GLU A 56 32.31 5.80 37.52
CA GLU A 56 32.75 7.06 38.12
C GLU A 56 32.87 8.21 37.08
N GLN A 57 32.38 9.31 37.54
CA GLN A 57 32.55 10.70 37.09
C GLN A 57 34.03 11.13 37.01
N VAL A 58 34.31 12.20 36.28
CA VAL A 58 34.79 13.50 36.78
C VAL A 58 35.32 14.40 35.64
N THR A 59 34.61 15.50 35.36
CA THR A 59 34.93 16.95 35.31
C THR A 59 36.22 17.40 34.56
N THR A 60 36.10 18.34 33.77
CA THR A 60 36.07 19.82 33.75
C THR A 60 37.19 20.45 32.92
N ASN A 61 36.76 21.49 32.18
CA ASN A 61 37.42 22.78 31.93
C ASN A 61 38.62 22.94 31.04
N GLY A 62 38.51 23.92 30.15
CA GLY A 62 39.59 24.81 29.84
C GLY A 62 39.53 25.46 28.45
N GLU A 63 39.06 26.68 28.44
CA GLU A 63 39.21 27.68 27.37
C GLU A 63 40.69 27.84 26.92
N SER A 64 40.96 28.14 25.65
CA SER A 64 41.38 29.49 25.25
C SER A 64 41.93 29.52 23.81
N GLU A 65 41.70 30.64 23.21
CA GLU A 65 42.08 31.16 21.92
C GLU A 65 43.57 31.02 21.61
N SER A 66 43.91 30.90 20.30
CA SER A 66 44.86 31.80 19.67
C SER A 66 45.05 31.53 18.17
N SER A 67 44.91 32.55 17.39
CA SER A 67 45.22 32.72 15.99
C SER A 67 46.68 32.38 15.63
N SER A 68 46.89 31.82 14.42
CA SER A 68 48.00 32.25 13.55
C SER A 68 47.78 31.72 12.12
N GLU A 69 47.72 32.67 11.19
CA GLU A 69 47.83 32.49 9.75
C GLU A 69 49.19 31.84 9.40
N ILE A 70 49.18 30.87 8.52
CA ILE A 70 50.30 30.58 7.63
C ILE A 70 49.75 30.20 6.26
N GLU A 71 49.97 31.08 5.31
CA GLU A 71 49.88 30.81 3.86
C GLU A 71 50.86 29.68 3.52
N SER A 72 50.36 28.66 2.82
CA SER A 72 51.21 27.87 1.93
C SER A 72 50.39 27.46 0.72
N THR A 73 50.66 28.10 -0.38
CA THR A 73 50.31 27.71 -1.74
C THR A 73 50.82 26.31 -2.01
N SER A 74 49.90 25.39 -2.29
CA SER A 74 50.15 24.15 -3.04
C SER A 74 49.12 24.07 -4.14
N GLU A 75 49.55 24.24 -5.37
CA GLU A 75 48.81 23.89 -6.58
C GLU A 75 48.32 22.46 -6.50
N ILE A 76 47.04 22.28 -6.42
CA ILE A 76 46.38 20.99 -6.66
C ILE A 76 45.97 21.04 -8.12
N GLU A 77 46.65 20.28 -8.96
CA GLU A 77 46.25 19.94 -10.29
C GLU A 77 44.78 19.45 -10.24
N SER A 78 43.87 20.23 -10.80
CA SER A 78 42.55 19.79 -11.14
C SER A 78 42.64 18.74 -12.22
N THR A 79 42.59 17.47 -11.84
CA THR A 79 42.22 16.42 -12.78
C THR A 79 40.78 16.74 -13.22
N SER A 80 40.69 17.28 -14.42
CA SER A 80 39.44 17.37 -15.15
C SER A 80 38.85 15.97 -15.26
N GLU A 81 37.81 15.68 -14.50
CA GLU A 81 36.92 14.58 -14.84
C GLU A 81 36.43 14.87 -16.27
N SER A 82 36.84 14.02 -17.18
CA SER A 82 36.37 14.00 -18.54
C SER A 82 34.86 13.84 -18.49
N GLU A 83 34.12 14.93 -18.74
CA GLU A 83 32.74 14.83 -19.15
C GLU A 83 32.74 13.96 -20.40
N THR A 84 32.34 12.70 -20.22
CA THR A 84 32.02 11.82 -21.34
C THR A 84 30.84 12.47 -22.05
N ALA A 85 31.09 12.99 -23.24
CA ALA A 85 30.05 13.56 -24.10
C ALA A 85 28.91 12.53 -24.22
N ALA A 86 27.66 12.99 -24.10
CA ALA A 86 26.49 12.17 -24.32
C ALA A 86 26.61 11.47 -25.68
N PRO A 87 26.21 10.20 -25.79
CA PRO A 87 26.22 9.51 -27.07
C PRO A 87 25.29 10.29 -28.03
N ASP A 88 25.76 10.53 -29.26
CA ASP A 88 25.00 11.23 -30.31
C ASP A 88 23.73 10.49 -30.73
N VAL A 89 23.51 9.27 -30.23
CA VAL A 89 22.37 8.39 -30.51
C VAL A 89 21.87 7.79 -29.20
N HIS A 90 20.58 7.89 -28.95
CA HIS A 90 19.92 7.19 -27.85
C HIS A 90 20.05 5.66 -28.01
N VAL A 91 20.64 4.99 -27.04
CA VAL A 91 20.85 3.54 -27.04
C VAL A 91 19.76 2.86 -26.23
N ASP A 92 19.14 1.82 -26.78
CA ASP A 92 18.15 1.01 -26.07
C ASP A 92 18.83 -0.15 -25.32
N TYR A 93 19.42 0.18 -24.19
CA TYR A 93 20.18 -0.77 -23.35
C TYR A 93 19.32 -1.96 -22.89
N ALA A 94 18.03 -1.76 -22.67
CA ALA A 94 17.12 -2.84 -22.28
C ALA A 94 16.90 -3.87 -23.39
N ALA A 95 17.10 -3.47 -24.66
CA ALA A 95 17.02 -4.37 -25.81
C ALA A 95 18.36 -5.01 -26.15
N GLU A 96 19.50 -4.40 -25.77
CA GLU A 96 20.82 -4.97 -26.02
C GLU A 96 21.10 -6.19 -25.14
N VAL A 97 20.65 -6.18 -23.88
CA VAL A 97 20.80 -7.31 -22.97
C VAL A 97 19.81 -8.41 -23.37
N LYS A 98 20.28 -9.65 -23.41
CA LYS A 98 19.47 -10.82 -23.80
C LYS A 98 19.30 -11.77 -22.64
N LEU A 99 18.08 -12.26 -22.43
CA LEU A 99 17.77 -13.31 -21.46
C LEU A 99 18.41 -14.63 -21.91
N ASP A 100 19.40 -15.11 -21.17
CA ASP A 100 20.02 -16.41 -21.43
C ASP A 100 19.32 -17.51 -20.62
N MET A 101 18.43 -18.23 -21.27
CA MET A 101 17.70 -19.34 -20.68
C MET A 101 18.58 -20.54 -20.27
N ASN A 102 19.83 -20.59 -20.77
CA ASN A 102 20.77 -21.68 -20.46
C ASN A 102 21.76 -21.33 -19.35
N SER A 103 21.75 -20.09 -18.85
CA SER A 103 22.59 -19.74 -17.70
C SER A 103 22.15 -20.44 -16.42
N ASN A 104 23.07 -20.63 -15.46
CA ASN A 104 22.79 -21.33 -14.21
C ASN A 104 21.93 -20.54 -13.21
N THR A 105 21.47 -19.35 -13.56
CA THR A 105 20.61 -18.55 -12.69
C THR A 105 19.22 -19.12 -12.60
N LEU A 106 18.59 -18.95 -11.41
CA LEU A 106 17.19 -19.30 -11.26
C LEU A 106 16.32 -18.41 -12.13
N LYS A 107 15.46 -19.03 -12.93
CA LYS A 107 14.46 -18.35 -13.75
C LYS A 107 13.10 -19.00 -13.57
N GLN A 108 12.06 -18.18 -13.55
CA GLN A 108 10.67 -18.66 -13.44
C GLN A 108 9.74 -17.77 -14.24
N GLU A 109 8.90 -18.36 -15.05
CA GLU A 109 7.77 -17.66 -15.66
C GLU A 109 6.69 -17.41 -14.60
N VAL A 110 6.16 -16.19 -14.55
CA VAL A 110 5.24 -15.73 -13.52
C VAL A 110 4.13 -14.87 -14.13
N THR A 111 3.09 -14.60 -13.32
CA THR A 111 2.03 -13.63 -13.64
C THR A 111 1.93 -12.58 -12.53
N VAL A 112 1.54 -11.37 -12.88
CA VAL A 112 1.39 -10.30 -11.88
C VAL A 112 0.25 -10.63 -10.93
N LYS A 113 0.52 -10.47 -9.62
CA LYS A 113 -0.48 -10.51 -8.56
C LYS A 113 -0.87 -9.10 -8.12
N ALA A 114 0.13 -8.24 -7.85
CA ALA A 114 -0.10 -6.86 -7.43
C ALA A 114 1.11 -5.98 -7.79
N PHE A 115 0.84 -4.77 -8.26
CA PHE A 115 1.83 -3.72 -8.39
C PHE A 115 1.94 -3.00 -7.05
N ILE A 116 3.14 -2.82 -6.54
CA ILE A 116 3.39 -2.18 -5.24
C ILE A 116 4.04 -0.82 -5.46
N ASP A 117 5.13 -0.79 -6.26
CA ASP A 117 5.90 0.41 -6.55
C ASP A 117 6.60 0.28 -7.92
N GLY A 118 7.34 1.29 -8.34
CA GLY A 118 8.09 1.27 -9.59
C GLY A 118 9.11 0.14 -9.68
N ASP A 119 9.68 -0.28 -8.55
CA ASP A 119 10.69 -1.34 -8.45
C ASP A 119 10.27 -2.53 -7.57
N THR A 120 9.01 -2.62 -7.25
CA THR A 120 8.47 -3.71 -6.42
C THR A 120 7.14 -4.21 -6.98
N THR A 121 7.09 -5.51 -7.31
CA THR A 121 5.88 -6.19 -7.80
C THR A 121 5.73 -7.55 -7.14
N HIS A 122 4.51 -7.91 -6.78
CA HIS A 122 4.19 -9.26 -6.32
C HIS A 122 3.73 -10.09 -7.52
N PHE A 123 4.26 -11.31 -7.64
CA PHE A 123 3.92 -12.24 -8.70
C PHE A 123 3.36 -13.55 -8.14
N HIS A 124 2.44 -14.17 -8.88
CA HIS A 124 2.10 -15.56 -8.68
C HIS A 124 3.23 -16.43 -9.22
N ALA A 125 3.71 -17.35 -8.41
CA ALA A 125 4.76 -18.29 -8.74
C ALA A 125 4.37 -19.72 -8.29
N PRO A 126 4.95 -20.77 -8.90
CA PRO A 126 4.69 -22.14 -8.48
C PRO A 126 5.04 -22.39 -7.01
N THR A 127 4.20 -23.16 -6.31
CA THR A 127 4.45 -23.54 -4.90
C THR A 127 5.70 -24.41 -4.70
N SER A 128 6.23 -24.98 -5.78
CA SER A 128 7.54 -25.64 -5.80
C SER A 128 8.72 -24.67 -5.67
N LEU A 129 8.53 -23.40 -6.07
CA LEU A 129 9.54 -22.36 -5.93
C LEU A 129 9.40 -21.64 -4.59
N ILE A 130 8.18 -21.27 -4.22
CA ILE A 130 7.87 -20.59 -2.97
C ILE A 130 6.55 -21.09 -2.40
N SER A 131 6.56 -21.58 -1.15
CA SER A 131 5.42 -22.29 -0.54
C SER A 131 4.13 -21.49 -0.49
N THR A 132 4.22 -20.16 -0.40
CA THR A 132 3.07 -19.25 -0.39
C THR A 132 2.41 -19.08 -1.76
N GLY A 133 3.05 -19.55 -2.84
CA GLY A 133 2.60 -19.31 -4.22
C GLY A 133 2.73 -17.86 -4.68
N VAL A 134 3.33 -16.99 -3.85
CA VAL A 134 3.53 -15.56 -4.15
C VAL A 134 4.97 -15.18 -3.87
N ILE A 135 5.63 -14.58 -4.87
CA ILE A 135 6.96 -14.01 -4.74
C ILE A 135 6.88 -12.49 -4.75
N LYS A 136 7.43 -11.87 -3.70
CA LYS A 136 7.55 -10.42 -3.60
C LYS A 136 8.88 -10.03 -4.22
N ALA A 137 8.85 -9.47 -5.42
CA ALA A 137 10.05 -9.08 -6.16
C ALA A 137 10.46 -7.65 -5.84
N ARG A 138 11.68 -7.46 -5.37
CA ARG A 138 12.40 -6.19 -5.36
C ARG A 138 13.36 -6.20 -6.54
N TYR A 139 13.32 -5.17 -7.37
CA TYR A 139 14.09 -5.16 -8.60
C TYR A 139 15.56 -4.87 -8.34
N LEU A 140 16.44 -5.71 -8.88
CA LEU A 140 17.89 -5.55 -8.79
C LEU A 140 18.38 -4.28 -9.48
N ALA A 141 19.44 -3.71 -8.96
CA ALA A 141 20.19 -2.59 -9.53
C ALA A 141 19.50 -1.23 -9.52
N ILE A 142 18.25 -1.13 -9.07
CA ILE A 142 17.47 0.11 -9.15
C ILE A 142 16.85 0.47 -7.80
N ASN A 143 16.58 1.77 -7.62
CA ASN A 143 15.72 2.30 -6.58
C ASN A 143 14.88 3.40 -7.19
N THR A 144 13.58 3.15 -7.38
CA THR A 144 12.63 4.16 -7.83
C THR A 144 12.25 5.07 -6.66
N PRO A 145 11.85 6.32 -6.90
CA PRO A 145 11.18 7.13 -5.88
C PRO A 145 9.90 6.43 -5.43
N GLU A 146 9.53 6.61 -4.16
CA GLU A 146 8.36 5.98 -3.56
C GLU A 146 7.04 6.48 -4.18
N SER A 147 6.15 5.56 -4.56
CA SER A 147 4.82 5.87 -5.08
C SER A 147 3.71 5.63 -4.06
N THR A 148 4.03 5.01 -2.92
CA THR A 148 3.14 4.69 -1.81
C THR A 148 3.71 5.19 -0.49
N GLY A 149 2.90 5.31 0.54
CA GLY A 149 3.35 5.85 1.81
C GLY A 149 3.75 7.32 1.69
N LYS A 150 5.04 7.64 1.81
CA LYS A 150 5.57 8.96 1.50
C LYS A 150 5.83 9.06 0.01
N ILE A 151 4.85 9.60 -0.73
CA ILE A 151 4.99 9.75 -2.18
C ILE A 151 6.12 10.74 -2.50
N GLU A 152 7.04 10.31 -3.34
CA GLU A 152 8.17 11.11 -3.81
C GLU A 152 7.95 11.56 -5.26
N GLU A 153 8.63 12.64 -5.62
CA GLU A 153 8.66 13.14 -7.00
C GLU A 153 9.15 12.03 -7.94
N TRP A 154 8.49 11.86 -9.09
CA TRP A 154 8.67 10.77 -10.07
C TRP A 154 8.23 9.37 -9.62
N GLY A 155 7.82 9.16 -8.35
CA GLY A 155 7.38 7.85 -7.85
C GLY A 155 6.15 7.32 -8.59
N LYS A 156 5.10 8.15 -8.71
CA LYS A 156 3.88 7.77 -9.47
C LYS A 156 4.19 7.48 -10.94
N THR A 157 5.08 8.25 -11.54
CA THR A 157 5.51 8.07 -12.93
C THR A 157 6.26 6.76 -13.11
N ALA A 158 7.18 6.41 -12.19
CA ALA A 158 7.89 5.14 -12.21
C ALA A 158 6.95 3.93 -12.02
N ALA A 159 6.03 4.01 -11.07
CA ALA A 159 5.04 2.96 -10.82
C ALA A 159 4.11 2.75 -12.03
N ALA A 160 3.64 3.84 -12.65
CA ALA A 160 2.81 3.77 -13.85
C ALA A 160 3.56 3.14 -15.03
N PHE A 161 4.84 3.45 -15.21
CA PHE A 161 5.69 2.84 -16.24
C PHE A 161 5.82 1.33 -16.05
N THR A 162 6.17 0.88 -14.86
CA THR A 162 6.24 -0.55 -14.53
C THR A 162 4.91 -1.26 -14.78
N LYS A 163 3.82 -0.66 -14.32
CA LYS A 163 2.47 -1.21 -14.53
C LYS A 163 2.12 -1.32 -16.02
N GLU A 164 2.37 -0.29 -16.80
CA GLU A 164 2.13 -0.30 -18.27
C GLU A 164 2.86 -1.46 -18.93
N LYS A 165 4.18 -1.60 -18.69
CA LYS A 165 5.01 -2.64 -19.30
C LYS A 165 4.55 -4.04 -18.94
N LEU A 166 4.31 -4.31 -17.67
CA LEU A 166 3.94 -5.65 -17.21
C LEU A 166 2.47 -6.01 -17.49
N SER A 167 1.54 -5.04 -17.50
CA SER A 167 0.13 -5.30 -17.81
C SER A 167 -0.10 -5.68 -19.29
N THR A 168 0.76 -5.20 -20.19
CA THR A 168 0.67 -5.46 -21.63
C THR A 168 1.59 -6.58 -22.09
N ALA A 169 2.40 -7.14 -21.20
CA ALA A 169 3.34 -8.21 -21.50
C ALA A 169 2.63 -9.52 -21.83
N THR A 170 3.13 -10.21 -22.87
CA THR A 170 2.64 -11.55 -23.25
C THR A 170 3.27 -12.67 -22.42
N SER A 171 4.43 -12.43 -21.81
CA SER A 171 5.12 -13.34 -20.87
C SER A 171 6.02 -12.52 -19.96
N ILE A 172 6.17 -12.96 -18.70
CA ILE A 172 7.04 -12.36 -17.71
C ILE A 172 7.90 -13.45 -17.09
N ILE A 173 9.21 -13.24 -17.06
CA ILE A 173 10.18 -14.12 -16.40
C ILE A 173 10.90 -13.33 -15.32
N ILE A 174 10.93 -13.85 -14.11
CA ILE A 174 11.81 -13.38 -13.05
C ILE A 174 13.10 -14.17 -13.09
N GLU A 175 14.23 -13.50 -12.85
CA GLU A 175 15.55 -14.11 -12.80
C GLU A 175 16.31 -13.64 -11.57
N SER A 176 16.83 -14.57 -10.78
CA SER A 176 17.78 -14.26 -9.70
C SER A 176 19.18 -14.04 -10.27
N ASP A 177 20.04 -13.35 -9.54
CA ASP A 177 21.45 -13.18 -9.93
C ASP A 177 22.30 -14.42 -9.66
N THR A 178 21.72 -15.44 -9.02
CA THR A 178 22.34 -16.73 -8.66
C THR A 178 21.43 -17.91 -9.01
N GLU A 179 21.86 -19.13 -8.69
CA GLU A 179 21.07 -20.37 -8.86
C GLU A 179 19.86 -20.47 -7.90
N THR A 180 19.79 -19.59 -6.89
CA THR A 180 18.75 -19.57 -5.87
C THR A 180 18.14 -18.20 -5.72
N LEU A 181 16.98 -18.12 -5.04
CA LEU A 181 16.38 -16.84 -4.65
C LEU A 181 17.23 -16.15 -3.58
N ASN A 182 17.55 -14.89 -3.79
CA ASN A 182 18.28 -14.05 -2.85
C ASN A 182 17.32 -13.06 -2.20
N ALA A 183 17.10 -13.21 -0.89
CA ALA A 183 16.28 -12.27 -0.14
C ALA A 183 17.00 -10.91 -0.01
N ASP A 184 16.20 -9.83 0.08
CA ASP A 184 16.70 -8.51 0.46
C ASP A 184 17.00 -8.43 1.96
N SER A 185 17.44 -7.27 2.44
CA SER A 185 17.76 -7.06 3.85
C SER A 185 16.60 -7.22 4.82
N THR A 186 15.36 -7.15 4.33
CA THR A 186 14.15 -7.39 5.16
C THR A 186 13.83 -8.87 5.31
N GLY A 187 14.37 -9.72 4.45
CA GLY A 187 14.13 -11.16 4.42
C GLY A 187 12.78 -11.57 3.81
N ASP A 188 11.95 -10.61 3.41
CA ASP A 188 10.57 -10.84 2.95
C ASP A 188 10.41 -10.68 1.42
N ARG A 189 11.34 -9.98 0.78
CA ARG A 189 11.36 -9.77 -0.67
C ARG A 189 12.59 -10.40 -1.29
N TYR A 190 12.52 -10.70 -2.58
CA TYR A 190 13.60 -11.31 -3.35
C TYR A 190 14.15 -10.35 -4.39
N MET A 191 15.46 -10.24 -4.48
CA MET A 191 16.19 -9.38 -5.42
C MET A 191 16.21 -10.03 -6.79
N LEU A 192 15.50 -9.44 -7.78
CA LEU A 192 15.23 -10.07 -9.06
C LEU A 192 15.42 -9.13 -10.25
N TRP A 193 15.86 -9.69 -11.37
CA TRP A 193 15.71 -9.14 -12.71
C TRP A 193 14.34 -9.50 -13.25
N ILE A 194 13.66 -8.53 -13.84
CA ILE A 194 12.33 -8.71 -14.43
C ILE A 194 12.48 -8.62 -15.94
N TRP A 195 12.15 -9.70 -16.59
CA TRP A 195 12.12 -9.81 -18.04
C TRP A 195 10.68 -9.88 -18.49
N TYR A 196 10.31 -9.04 -19.44
CA TYR A 196 8.98 -9.06 -20.02
C TYR A 196 9.05 -9.13 -21.53
N LYS A 197 8.06 -9.77 -22.12
CA LYS A 197 7.91 -9.87 -23.58
C LYS A 197 6.81 -8.90 -24.02
N PRO A 198 7.14 -7.80 -24.73
CA PRO A 198 6.13 -6.87 -25.22
C PRO A 198 5.17 -7.54 -26.19
N ALA A 199 3.94 -7.06 -26.27
CA ALA A 199 2.98 -7.52 -27.28
C ALA A 199 3.53 -7.30 -28.69
N GLY A 200 3.48 -8.35 -29.52
CA GLY A 200 4.00 -8.32 -30.92
C GLY A 200 5.51 -8.45 -31.03
N SER A 201 6.23 -8.73 -29.95
CA SER A 201 7.67 -9.05 -29.95
C SER A 201 7.91 -10.51 -29.58
N ASP A 202 8.91 -11.13 -30.18
CA ASP A 202 9.38 -12.46 -29.79
C ASP A 202 10.54 -12.40 -28.79
N GLU A 203 11.07 -11.21 -28.52
CA GLU A 203 12.21 -11.01 -27.63
C GLU A 203 11.79 -10.44 -26.27
N TYR A 204 12.50 -10.87 -25.24
CA TYR A 204 12.38 -10.31 -23.88
C TYR A 204 13.19 -9.02 -23.76
N ARG A 205 12.67 -8.10 -22.93
CA ARG A 205 13.34 -6.87 -22.53
C ARG A 205 13.58 -6.91 -21.02
N ASN A 206 14.69 -6.34 -20.58
CA ASN A 206 15.00 -6.21 -19.15
C ASN A 206 14.35 -4.95 -18.59
N LEU A 207 13.30 -5.10 -17.76
CA LEU A 207 12.55 -3.96 -17.20
C LEU A 207 13.41 -3.12 -16.24
N ASN A 208 14.28 -3.73 -15.45
CA ASN A 208 15.14 -3.00 -14.51
C ASN A 208 16.04 -1.98 -15.27
N ILE A 209 16.65 -2.43 -16.35
CA ILE A 209 17.51 -1.57 -17.21
C ILE A 209 16.65 -0.54 -17.96
N GLU A 210 15.46 -0.93 -18.39
CA GLU A 210 14.54 0.00 -19.08
C GLU A 210 14.07 1.15 -18.15
N ILE A 211 13.85 0.87 -16.86
CA ILE A 211 13.57 1.90 -15.86
C ILE A 211 14.77 2.83 -15.68
N LEU A 212 16.00 2.30 -15.64
CA LEU A 212 17.23 3.11 -15.54
C LEU A 212 17.43 4.02 -16.75
N GLN A 213 17.31 3.47 -17.98
CA GLN A 213 17.54 4.26 -19.20
C GLN A 213 16.50 5.36 -19.41
N ASN A 214 15.30 5.22 -18.84
CA ASN A 214 14.26 6.24 -18.86
C ASN A 214 14.37 7.25 -17.67
N GLY A 215 15.41 7.16 -16.86
CA GLY A 215 15.64 8.08 -15.74
C GLY A 215 14.58 7.98 -14.64
N LEU A 216 13.91 6.84 -14.49
CA LEU A 216 12.84 6.61 -13.50
C LEU A 216 13.34 6.00 -12.19
N ALA A 217 14.63 5.73 -12.09
CA ALA A 217 15.28 5.22 -10.88
C ALA A 217 16.67 5.79 -10.70
N ILE A 218 17.13 5.82 -9.45
CA ILE A 218 18.53 6.02 -9.10
C ILE A 218 19.26 4.67 -9.01
N ALA A 219 20.59 4.73 -9.08
CA ALA A 219 21.42 3.54 -8.90
C ALA A 219 21.27 2.95 -7.50
N SER A 220 21.13 1.63 -7.43
CA SER A 220 21.16 0.85 -6.19
C SER A 220 22.04 -0.38 -6.38
N ASN A 221 23.32 -0.28 -6.00
CA ASN A 221 24.33 -1.30 -6.26
C ASN A 221 24.45 -1.69 -7.75
N SER A 222 24.18 -0.74 -8.64
CA SER A 222 24.00 -1.01 -10.08
C SER A 222 25.27 -1.45 -10.78
N ALA A 223 26.46 -1.06 -10.28
CA ALA A 223 27.74 -1.46 -10.86
C ALA A 223 28.16 -2.90 -10.49
N ASN A 224 27.64 -3.46 -9.39
CA ASN A 224 28.13 -4.71 -8.80
C ASN A 224 27.17 -5.90 -9.05
N ASN A 225 26.76 -6.08 -10.32
CA ASN A 225 25.92 -7.19 -10.75
C ASN A 225 26.31 -7.63 -12.16
N ARG A 226 25.70 -8.70 -12.68
CA ARG A 226 25.99 -9.25 -14.00
C ARG A 226 25.81 -8.29 -15.19
N TYR A 227 24.95 -7.27 -15.04
CA TYR A 227 24.68 -6.26 -16.07
C TYR A 227 25.23 -4.89 -15.66
N GLY A 228 26.22 -4.85 -14.77
CA GLY A 228 26.73 -3.62 -14.14
C GLY A 228 27.16 -2.56 -15.15
N GLU A 229 27.91 -2.94 -16.17
CA GLU A 229 28.35 -2.02 -17.22
C GLU A 229 27.16 -1.41 -17.96
N THR A 230 26.18 -2.24 -18.34
CA THR A 230 24.96 -1.80 -19.04
C THR A 230 24.09 -0.90 -18.13
N CYS A 231 23.91 -1.26 -16.85
CA CYS A 231 23.19 -0.42 -15.89
C CYS A 231 23.84 0.95 -15.75
N MET A 232 25.16 0.99 -15.62
CA MET A 232 25.89 2.27 -15.48
C MET A 232 25.83 3.11 -16.77
N ALA A 233 25.89 2.49 -17.93
CA ALA A 233 25.74 3.18 -19.21
C ALA A 233 24.32 3.75 -19.38
N ALA A 234 23.27 2.97 -19.03
CA ALA A 234 21.89 3.42 -19.03
C ALA A 234 21.67 4.63 -18.12
N ILE A 235 22.22 4.61 -16.90
CA ILE A 235 22.17 5.73 -15.95
C ILE A 235 22.91 6.96 -16.52
N ALA A 236 24.10 6.76 -17.11
CA ALA A 236 24.88 7.85 -17.70
C ALA A 236 24.11 8.53 -18.84
N GLN A 237 23.47 7.75 -19.71
CA GLN A 237 22.60 8.26 -20.76
C GLN A 237 21.42 9.06 -20.18
N ALA A 238 20.69 8.49 -19.23
CA ALA A 238 19.55 9.16 -18.61
C ALA A 238 19.93 10.50 -17.94
N ARG A 239 21.11 10.59 -17.35
CA ARG A 239 21.66 11.83 -16.80
C ARG A 239 22.01 12.84 -17.89
N ALA A 240 22.70 12.39 -18.95
CA ALA A 240 23.08 13.25 -20.06
C ALA A 240 21.86 13.83 -20.79
N GLU A 241 20.83 13.01 -20.98
CA GLU A 241 19.55 13.38 -21.60
C GLU A 241 18.61 14.10 -20.64
N LYS A 242 18.97 14.20 -19.34
CA LYS A 242 18.18 14.86 -18.27
C LYS A 242 16.76 14.31 -18.19
N LEU A 243 16.63 12.98 -18.09
CA LEU A 243 15.33 12.30 -18.01
C LEU A 243 14.83 12.21 -16.56
N CYS A 244 13.56 12.44 -16.34
CA CYS A 244 12.81 12.22 -15.10
C CYS A 244 13.56 12.66 -13.82
N VAL A 245 14.05 11.74 -12.99
CA VAL A 245 14.76 12.04 -11.73
C VAL A 245 16.06 12.86 -11.94
N TYR A 246 16.58 12.87 -13.15
CA TYR A 246 17.77 13.64 -13.54
C TYR A 246 17.46 14.92 -14.31
N SER A 247 16.16 15.22 -14.55
CA SER A 247 15.72 16.31 -15.40
C SER A 247 15.98 17.70 -14.81
N GLY A 248 15.94 17.81 -13.48
CA GLY A 248 15.95 19.09 -12.78
C GLY A 248 14.66 19.91 -12.96
N VAL A 249 13.61 19.30 -13.56
CA VAL A 249 12.27 19.90 -13.67
C VAL A 249 11.28 19.11 -12.84
N ASN A 250 10.18 19.77 -12.46
CA ASN A 250 9.13 19.17 -11.67
C ASN A 250 8.43 18.01 -12.42
N ASP A 251 8.14 16.95 -11.71
CA ASP A 251 7.31 15.86 -12.22
C ASP A 251 5.86 16.36 -12.45
N PRO A 252 5.32 16.28 -13.66
CA PRO A 252 3.95 16.73 -13.94
C PRO A 252 2.87 15.90 -13.22
N ASN A 253 3.22 14.72 -12.72
CA ASN A 253 2.31 13.83 -11.98
C ASN A 253 2.46 13.93 -10.46
N PHE A 254 3.31 14.86 -9.97
CA PHE A 254 3.51 15.10 -8.56
C PHE A 254 2.91 16.43 -8.15
N TYR A 255 2.16 16.45 -7.04
CA TYR A 255 1.53 17.66 -6.53
C TYR A 255 2.46 18.44 -5.61
N TYR A 256 2.90 19.62 -6.05
CA TYR A 256 3.83 20.52 -5.32
C TYR A 256 3.13 21.57 -4.47
N GLY A 257 1.80 21.66 -4.55
CA GLY A 257 1.03 22.70 -3.88
C GLY A 257 0.92 22.52 -2.36
N GLU A 258 0.31 23.52 -1.73
CA GLU A 258 -0.16 23.41 -0.35
C GLU A 258 -1.31 22.39 -0.28
N SER A 259 -1.61 21.91 0.94
CA SER A 259 -2.75 21.01 1.13
C SER A 259 -4.07 21.68 0.73
N ILE A 260 -4.91 20.97 0.01
CA ILE A 260 -6.26 21.42 -0.30
C ILE A 260 -7.12 21.17 0.94
N GLU A 261 -7.67 22.24 1.51
CA GLU A 261 -8.58 22.14 2.67
C GLU A 261 -9.95 21.63 2.21
N LEU A 262 -10.40 20.52 2.77
CA LEU A 262 -11.63 19.84 2.42
C LEU A 262 -12.38 19.38 3.67
N THR A 263 -13.67 19.24 3.57
CA THR A 263 -14.43 18.38 4.49
C THR A 263 -14.28 16.91 4.08
N LEU A 264 -14.50 15.97 4.99
CA LEU A 264 -14.51 14.55 4.63
C LEU A 264 -15.62 14.22 3.62
N LYS A 265 -16.73 14.94 3.64
CA LYS A 265 -17.82 14.86 2.65
C LYS A 265 -17.31 15.19 1.25
N GLU A 266 -16.68 16.35 1.07
CA GLU A 266 -16.09 16.78 -0.21
C GLU A 266 -15.03 15.82 -0.72
N LEU A 267 -14.12 15.39 0.18
CA LEU A 267 -13.07 14.43 -0.14
C LEU A 267 -13.67 13.10 -0.62
N ARG A 268 -14.63 12.54 0.11
CA ARG A 268 -15.23 11.23 -0.23
C ARG A 268 -16.01 11.27 -1.54
N CYS A 269 -16.79 12.33 -1.77
CA CYS A 269 -17.58 12.46 -2.99
C CYS A 269 -16.74 12.65 -4.26
N ASN A 270 -15.49 13.11 -4.14
CA ASN A 270 -14.63 13.39 -5.28
C ASN A 270 -13.24 12.72 -5.15
N ILE A 271 -13.16 11.61 -4.41
CA ILE A 271 -11.87 11.00 -4.00
C ILE A 271 -10.93 10.69 -5.17
N GLU A 272 -11.46 10.26 -6.30
CA GLU A 272 -10.68 9.95 -7.51
C GLU A 272 -9.96 11.19 -8.06
N SER A 273 -10.62 12.35 -7.99
CA SER A 273 -10.05 13.62 -8.48
C SER A 273 -8.87 14.10 -7.63
N TYR A 274 -8.79 13.66 -6.38
CA TYR A 274 -7.70 14.02 -5.46
C TYR A 274 -6.56 13.00 -5.43
N ASN A 275 -6.61 11.94 -6.23
CA ASN A 275 -5.55 10.93 -6.25
C ASN A 275 -4.18 11.54 -6.60
N GLY A 276 -3.20 11.39 -5.70
CA GLY A 276 -1.88 11.99 -5.80
C GLY A 276 -1.79 13.42 -5.24
N MET A 277 -2.91 14.02 -4.82
CA MET A 277 -2.93 15.39 -4.28
C MET A 277 -2.81 15.37 -2.76
N LYS A 278 -2.17 16.41 -2.23
CA LYS A 278 -2.08 16.65 -0.78
C LYS A 278 -3.34 17.36 -0.31
N VAL A 279 -4.02 16.75 0.66
CA VAL A 279 -5.27 17.25 1.24
C VAL A 279 -5.14 17.47 2.73
N ALA A 280 -5.99 18.32 3.29
CA ALA A 280 -6.17 18.48 4.72
C ALA A 280 -7.64 18.49 5.08
N PHE A 281 -8.00 17.82 6.17
CA PHE A 281 -9.36 17.73 6.67
C PHE A 281 -9.37 17.41 8.16
N ASN A 282 -10.50 17.67 8.80
CA ASN A 282 -10.71 17.39 10.22
C ASN A 282 -11.62 16.17 10.39
N GLY A 283 -11.44 15.46 11.50
CA GLY A 283 -12.32 14.37 11.92
C GLY A 283 -11.89 13.74 13.23
N ILE A 284 -12.69 12.81 13.73
CA ILE A 284 -12.46 12.08 14.97
C ILE A 284 -11.80 10.74 14.63
N VAL A 285 -10.73 10.40 15.34
CA VAL A 285 -10.11 9.06 15.24
C VAL A 285 -11.02 8.08 15.98
N THR A 286 -11.58 7.12 15.26
CA THR A 286 -12.58 6.18 15.81
C THR A 286 -12.03 4.78 16.04
N GLN A 287 -11.02 4.39 15.29
CA GLN A 287 -10.38 3.08 15.37
C GLN A 287 -8.91 3.19 14.97
N ASP A 288 -8.05 2.45 15.65
CA ASP A 288 -6.69 2.13 15.22
C ASP A 288 -6.57 0.66 14.83
N HIS A 289 -5.74 0.35 13.86
CA HIS A 289 -5.44 -1.01 13.45
C HIS A 289 -4.14 -1.06 12.66
N ASP A 290 -3.19 -1.87 13.12
CA ASP A 290 -1.85 -1.99 12.55
C ASP A 290 -1.13 -0.62 12.45
N ASN A 291 -0.80 -0.19 11.24
CA ASN A 291 -0.13 1.08 10.98
C ASN A 291 -1.07 2.12 10.37
N ALA A 292 -2.33 2.11 10.78
CA ALA A 292 -3.38 2.98 10.25
C ALA A 292 -4.42 3.36 11.30
N VAL A 293 -5.16 4.43 11.03
CA VAL A 293 -6.35 4.82 11.79
C VAL A 293 -7.51 5.11 10.86
N TYR A 294 -8.72 5.03 11.40
CA TYR A 294 -9.95 5.48 10.76
C TYR A 294 -10.33 6.83 11.36
N VAL A 295 -10.60 7.79 10.48
CA VAL A 295 -10.98 9.15 10.85
C VAL A 295 -12.32 9.46 10.24
N GLU A 296 -13.26 9.98 11.03
CA GLU A 296 -14.66 10.16 10.65
C GLU A 296 -15.16 11.55 10.99
N SER A 297 -16.08 12.06 10.18
CA SER A 297 -16.83 13.29 10.43
C SER A 297 -18.30 13.08 10.05
N TYR A 298 -19.21 13.54 10.91
CA TYR A 298 -20.64 13.45 10.69
C TYR A 298 -21.16 14.65 9.90
N ASP A 299 -22.02 14.38 8.94
CA ASP A 299 -22.74 15.41 8.16
C ASP A 299 -24.24 15.33 8.45
N GLU A 300 -24.77 16.38 9.08
CA GLU A 300 -26.18 16.44 9.50
C GLU A 300 -27.15 16.49 8.31
N GLU A 301 -26.73 17.06 7.16
CA GLU A 301 -27.59 17.19 5.98
C GLU A 301 -27.92 15.82 5.39
N THR A 302 -26.94 14.93 5.32
CA THR A 302 -27.08 13.60 4.71
C THR A 302 -27.37 12.50 5.71
N ASP A 303 -27.27 12.76 7.02
CA ASP A 303 -27.28 11.74 8.08
C ASP A 303 -26.26 10.61 7.81
N VAL A 304 -25.03 11.00 7.45
CA VAL A 304 -23.92 10.07 7.13
C VAL A 304 -22.68 10.47 7.89
N TRP A 305 -21.99 9.47 8.45
CA TRP A 305 -20.61 9.60 8.83
C TRP A 305 -19.72 9.33 7.62
N PHE A 306 -18.92 10.32 7.25
CA PHE A 306 -17.92 10.18 6.18
C PHE A 306 -16.61 9.72 6.79
N GLY A 307 -16.12 8.57 6.36
CA GLY A 307 -14.90 7.98 6.88
C GLY A 307 -13.73 8.02 5.91
N MET A 308 -12.51 7.98 6.46
CA MET A 308 -11.28 7.86 5.68
C MET A 308 -10.27 6.97 6.40
N TYR A 309 -9.66 6.04 5.65
CA TYR A 309 -8.56 5.22 6.12
C TYR A 309 -7.24 5.98 5.95
N ILE A 310 -6.52 6.14 7.06
CA ILE A 310 -5.29 6.91 7.14
C ILE A 310 -4.13 5.96 7.42
N TYR A 311 -3.34 5.68 6.40
CA TYR A 311 -2.15 4.85 6.52
C TYR A 311 -0.94 5.70 6.91
N TYR A 312 -0.46 5.58 8.13
CA TYR A 312 0.70 6.33 8.63
C TYR A 312 2.02 5.55 8.48
N GLY A 313 1.96 4.25 8.19
CA GLY A 313 3.14 3.41 7.94
C GLY A 313 4.02 3.22 9.17
N PHE A 314 5.30 2.94 8.96
CA PHE A 314 6.26 2.62 10.02
C PHE A 314 7.06 3.83 10.53
N ASN A 315 6.86 5.01 9.95
CA ASN A 315 7.69 6.19 10.22
C ASN A 315 7.11 7.13 11.30
N MET A 316 5.88 6.89 11.74
CA MET A 316 5.24 7.67 12.81
C MET A 316 5.52 7.01 14.17
N ASN A 317 5.95 7.81 15.12
CA ASN A 317 6.22 7.34 16.49
C ASN A 317 6.03 8.45 17.54
N GLY A 318 6.04 8.08 18.81
CA GLY A 318 5.97 9.02 19.94
C GLY A 318 4.78 9.98 19.83
N SER A 319 5.05 11.28 19.97
CA SER A 319 4.01 12.33 19.98
C SER A 319 3.14 12.37 18.72
N ALA A 320 3.64 11.90 17.59
CA ALA A 320 2.84 11.81 16.37
C ALA A 320 1.73 10.75 16.47
N LEU A 321 2.04 9.60 17.08
CA LEU A 321 1.03 8.55 17.35
C LEU A 321 0.03 8.98 18.43
N GLU A 322 0.47 9.76 19.44
CA GLU A 322 -0.43 10.31 20.46
C GLU A 322 -1.50 11.22 19.84
N ILE A 323 -1.17 11.95 18.75
CA ILE A 323 -2.15 12.74 18.00
C ILE A 323 -3.22 11.82 17.38
N LEU A 324 -2.83 10.68 16.86
CA LEU A 324 -3.71 9.72 16.20
C LEU A 324 -4.41 8.74 17.16
N SER A 325 -4.43 9.03 18.47
CA SER A 325 -5.15 8.19 19.43
C SER A 325 -6.66 8.25 19.25
N VAL A 326 -7.31 7.10 19.41
CA VAL A 326 -8.79 6.99 19.35
C VAL A 326 -9.43 7.96 20.34
N GLY A 327 -10.44 8.69 19.88
CA GLY A 327 -11.14 9.73 20.65
C GLY A 327 -10.53 11.12 20.53
N ASN A 328 -9.46 11.29 19.75
CA ASN A 328 -8.98 12.62 19.39
C ASN A 328 -9.70 13.13 18.15
N GLU A 329 -10.09 14.39 18.18
CA GLU A 329 -10.37 15.14 16.95
C GLU A 329 -9.05 15.66 16.40
N VAL A 330 -8.80 15.41 15.13
CA VAL A 330 -7.53 15.67 14.48
C VAL A 330 -7.69 16.42 13.18
N ARG A 331 -6.70 17.22 12.85
CA ARG A 331 -6.49 17.70 11.48
C ARG A 331 -5.46 16.76 10.82
N ILE A 332 -5.90 16.05 9.82
CA ILE A 332 -5.05 15.20 8.97
C ILE A 332 -4.52 16.04 7.81
N VAL A 333 -3.23 15.90 7.54
CA VAL A 333 -2.58 16.42 6.34
C VAL A 333 -1.81 15.28 5.70
N GLY A 334 -2.19 14.89 4.49
CA GLY A 334 -1.59 13.75 3.81
C GLY A 334 -1.92 13.73 2.32
N THR A 335 -1.45 12.72 1.63
CA THR A 335 -1.66 12.55 0.19
C THR A 335 -2.69 11.45 -0.05
N VAL A 336 -3.70 11.74 -0.86
CA VAL A 336 -4.66 10.72 -1.33
C VAL A 336 -3.93 9.76 -2.26
N SER A 337 -4.04 8.47 -2.00
CA SER A 337 -3.45 7.44 -2.84
C SER A 337 -4.42 6.28 -3.08
N TYR A 338 -4.48 5.84 -4.33
CA TYR A 338 -5.19 4.62 -4.69
C TYR A 338 -4.39 3.40 -4.26
N TYR A 339 -5.02 2.51 -3.49
CA TYR A 339 -4.44 1.25 -3.02
C TYR A 339 -4.96 0.09 -3.87
N GLU A 340 -4.14 -0.37 -4.83
CA GLU A 340 -4.54 -1.35 -5.83
C GLU A 340 -4.98 -2.69 -5.25
N THR A 341 -4.28 -3.18 -4.21
CA THR A 341 -4.60 -4.48 -3.60
C THR A 341 -6.00 -4.48 -2.97
N GLY A 342 -6.40 -3.37 -2.36
CA GLY A 342 -7.73 -3.19 -1.76
C GLY A 342 -8.77 -2.65 -2.73
N ASN A 343 -8.35 -2.21 -3.91
CA ASN A 343 -9.20 -1.50 -4.88
C ASN A 343 -9.94 -0.32 -4.25
N THR A 344 -9.20 0.49 -3.48
CA THR A 344 -9.76 1.58 -2.68
C THR A 344 -8.79 2.75 -2.53
N TYR A 345 -9.24 3.85 -1.95
CA TYR A 345 -8.42 5.02 -1.66
C TYR A 345 -8.09 5.12 -0.18
N GLN A 346 -6.91 5.59 0.10
CA GLN A 346 -6.42 5.90 1.45
C GLN A 346 -5.71 7.26 1.44
N VAL A 347 -5.50 7.84 2.62
CA VAL A 347 -4.60 8.97 2.82
C VAL A 347 -3.33 8.47 3.48
N SER A 348 -2.19 8.86 2.94
CA SER A 348 -0.87 8.45 3.40
C SER A 348 0.12 9.61 3.35
N GLY A 349 1.40 9.36 3.65
CA GLY A 349 2.42 10.41 3.58
C GLY A 349 2.28 11.51 4.64
N LEU A 350 1.74 11.15 5.81
CA LEU A 350 1.59 12.05 6.94
C LEU A 350 2.96 12.51 7.44
N SER A 351 3.01 13.73 7.94
CA SER A 351 4.22 14.27 8.58
C SER A 351 3.92 14.91 9.92
N TYR A 352 4.87 14.79 10.82
CA TYR A 352 4.88 15.52 12.09
C TYR A 352 6.31 15.95 12.41
N ARG A 353 6.51 17.27 12.49
CA ARG A 353 7.80 17.89 12.81
C ARG A 353 7.74 18.44 14.22
N ILE A 354 8.22 17.67 15.18
CA ILE A 354 8.19 18.04 16.61
C ILE A 354 8.85 19.40 16.91
N MET A 355 9.89 19.77 16.15
CA MET A 355 10.58 21.06 16.29
C MET A 355 9.83 22.24 15.66
N LYS A 356 8.74 21.97 14.94
CA LYS A 356 7.88 22.97 14.29
C LYS A 356 6.42 22.52 14.44
N PRO A 357 5.87 22.49 15.66
CA PRO A 357 4.52 21.95 15.89
C PRO A 357 3.44 22.71 15.13
N ASP A 358 3.62 24.00 14.90
CA ASP A 358 2.68 24.87 14.18
C ASP A 358 2.85 24.81 12.64
N ASP A 359 3.68 23.90 12.11
CA ASP A 359 3.82 23.73 10.66
C ASP A 359 2.49 23.28 10.06
N PRO A 360 1.90 24.01 9.11
CA PRO A 360 0.59 23.69 8.52
C PRO A 360 0.58 22.35 7.77
N SER A 361 1.75 21.79 7.46
CA SER A 361 1.88 20.45 6.87
C SER A 361 1.88 19.34 7.91
N ASN A 362 1.91 19.63 9.20
CA ASN A 362 1.81 18.62 10.26
C ASN A 362 0.37 18.14 10.44
N ILE A 363 0.23 16.88 10.89
CA ILE A 363 -0.99 16.47 11.57
C ILE A 363 -1.08 17.20 12.90
N GLN A 364 -2.31 17.50 13.34
CA GLN A 364 -2.55 18.25 14.56
C GLN A 364 -3.68 17.62 15.38
N LYS A 365 -3.55 17.61 16.70
CA LYS A 365 -4.64 17.30 17.61
C LYS A 365 -5.42 18.59 17.86
N LEU A 366 -6.73 18.56 17.61
CA LEU A 366 -7.61 19.71 17.82
C LEU A 366 -8.30 19.66 19.19
N SER A 367 -8.80 18.48 19.56
CA SER A 367 -9.43 18.23 20.86
C SER A 367 -9.33 16.74 21.21
N ASP A 368 -9.81 16.35 22.40
CA ASP A 368 -9.85 14.96 22.85
C ASP A 368 -11.16 14.63 23.59
N GLY A 369 -11.30 13.36 24.01
CA GLY A 369 -12.43 12.90 24.79
C GLY A 369 -13.69 12.61 23.99
N HIS A 370 -13.55 12.47 22.66
CA HIS A 370 -14.65 12.05 21.79
C HIS A 370 -14.79 10.53 21.82
N GLU A 371 -15.99 10.04 22.06
CA GLU A 371 -16.26 8.61 21.92
C GLU A 371 -16.67 8.28 20.50
N PRO A 372 -16.16 7.17 19.90
CA PRO A 372 -16.60 6.69 18.60
C PRO A 372 -18.12 6.42 18.58
N VAL A 373 -18.81 7.00 17.62
CA VAL A 373 -20.26 6.86 17.46
C VAL A 373 -20.54 5.83 16.38
N TYR A 374 -21.22 4.74 16.76
CA TYR A 374 -21.67 3.73 15.81
C TYR A 374 -23.09 4.03 15.37
N LEU A 375 -23.27 4.58 14.17
CA LEU A 375 -24.58 4.92 13.64
C LEU A 375 -25.42 3.65 13.43
N LEU A 376 -26.58 3.57 14.08
CA LEU A 376 -27.50 2.45 13.87
C LEU A 376 -28.02 2.45 12.44
N THR A 377 -27.67 1.43 11.69
CA THR A 377 -27.96 1.30 10.26
C THR A 377 -28.74 0.01 10.01
N SER A 378 -29.85 0.09 9.29
CA SER A 378 -30.58 -1.13 8.90
C SER A 378 -29.85 -1.88 7.77
N PRO A 379 -30.03 -3.23 7.68
CA PRO A 379 -29.47 -4.00 6.58
C PRO A 379 -29.90 -3.49 5.20
N GLU A 380 -31.13 -3.01 5.06
CA GLU A 380 -31.68 -2.47 3.81
C GLU A 380 -31.01 -1.14 3.43
N ARG A 381 -30.81 -0.23 4.41
CA ARG A 381 -30.08 1.03 4.16
C ARG A 381 -28.65 0.74 3.74
N TYR A 382 -27.99 -0.20 4.42
CA TYR A 382 -26.64 -0.60 4.10
C TYR A 382 -26.50 -1.15 2.68
N ALA A 383 -27.40 -2.09 2.29
CA ALA A 383 -27.26 -2.78 1.00
C ALA A 383 -27.82 -1.99 -0.19
N ASN A 384 -28.89 -1.23 0.02
CA ASN A 384 -29.68 -0.62 -1.08
C ASN A 384 -29.96 0.87 -0.88
N GLY A 385 -29.53 1.45 0.24
CA GLY A 385 -29.75 2.87 0.55
C GLY A 385 -29.09 3.78 -0.47
N LYS A 386 -29.78 4.85 -0.79
CA LYS A 386 -29.29 5.95 -1.65
C LYS A 386 -29.25 7.22 -0.83
N VAL A 387 -28.24 8.03 -1.07
CA VAL A 387 -28.03 9.31 -0.40
C VAL A 387 -27.78 10.38 -1.44
N ASP A 388 -28.59 11.43 -1.42
CA ASP A 388 -28.38 12.61 -2.25
C ASP A 388 -27.43 13.55 -1.51
N VAL A 389 -26.32 13.91 -2.14
CA VAL A 389 -25.31 14.81 -1.58
C VAL A 389 -25.27 16.08 -2.41
N THR A 390 -25.43 17.21 -1.74
CA THR A 390 -25.23 18.52 -2.33
C THR A 390 -23.78 18.94 -2.12
N LEU A 391 -23.06 19.20 -3.21
CA LEU A 391 -21.73 19.82 -3.19
C LEU A 391 -21.79 21.18 -3.89
N THR A 392 -21.12 22.16 -3.32
CA THR A 392 -21.05 23.51 -3.88
C THR A 392 -19.60 23.75 -4.37
N ASP A 393 -19.45 24.20 -5.60
CA ASP A 393 -18.17 24.54 -6.17
C ASP A 393 -17.67 25.94 -5.72
N SER A 394 -16.47 26.31 -6.14
CA SER A 394 -15.87 27.62 -5.83
C SER A 394 -16.61 28.84 -6.43
N GLU A 395 -17.59 28.59 -7.30
CA GLU A 395 -18.43 29.62 -7.95
C GLU A 395 -19.86 29.63 -7.36
N ASP A 396 -20.08 28.96 -6.21
CA ASP A 396 -21.35 28.79 -5.53
C ASP A 396 -22.42 28.01 -6.34
N ASN A 397 -22.02 27.22 -7.33
CA ASN A 397 -22.96 26.35 -8.05
C ASN A 397 -23.15 25.04 -7.27
N ALA A 398 -24.38 24.76 -6.87
CA ALA A 398 -24.73 23.52 -6.19
C ALA A 398 -24.99 22.40 -7.20
N THR A 399 -24.38 21.24 -6.96
CA THR A 399 -24.63 20.00 -7.71
C THR A 399 -25.10 18.92 -6.77
N ILE A 400 -26.20 18.25 -7.11
CA ILE A 400 -26.74 17.12 -6.34
C ILE A 400 -26.35 15.83 -7.07
N THR A 401 -25.72 14.91 -6.34
CA THR A 401 -25.35 13.59 -6.84
C THR A 401 -25.84 12.52 -5.88
N THR A 402 -26.47 11.46 -6.44
CA THR A 402 -26.96 10.33 -5.65
C THR A 402 -25.90 9.24 -5.57
N TYR A 403 -25.58 8.82 -4.35
CA TYR A 403 -24.60 7.78 -4.07
C TYR A 403 -25.26 6.56 -3.41
N ASP A 404 -24.63 5.38 -3.54
CA ASP A 404 -24.92 4.23 -2.68
C ASP A 404 -24.44 4.52 -1.26
N TYR A 405 -25.28 4.21 -0.27
CA TYR A 405 -24.97 4.49 1.14
C TYR A 405 -23.65 3.85 1.58
N ALA A 406 -23.46 2.54 1.30
CA ALA A 406 -22.24 1.85 1.72
C ALA A 406 -20.97 2.39 1.04
N ALA A 407 -21.08 2.84 -0.23
CA ALA A 407 -19.96 3.48 -0.95
C ALA A 407 -19.59 4.83 -0.34
N LEU A 408 -20.59 5.60 0.09
CA LEU A 408 -20.40 6.92 0.67
C LEU A 408 -19.87 6.83 2.11
N ALA A 409 -20.43 5.91 2.91
CA ALA A 409 -20.10 5.67 4.31
C ALA A 409 -18.94 4.69 4.53
N ILE A 410 -18.19 4.35 3.49
CA ILE A 410 -16.99 3.50 3.64
C ILE A 410 -16.02 4.12 4.63
N TYR A 411 -15.39 3.27 5.46
CA TYR A 411 -14.49 3.65 6.56
C TYR A 411 -15.18 4.36 7.73
N SER A 412 -16.51 4.36 7.80
CA SER A 412 -17.24 4.88 8.96
C SER A 412 -17.78 3.79 9.88
N SER A 413 -17.96 4.15 11.13
CA SER A 413 -18.44 3.30 12.21
C SER A 413 -19.96 3.15 12.15
N ILE A 414 -20.44 1.91 12.10
CA ILE A 414 -21.86 1.57 12.14
C ILE A 414 -22.18 0.51 13.16
N SER A 415 -23.43 0.48 13.61
CA SER A 415 -24.00 -0.65 14.32
C SER A 415 -25.18 -1.23 13.53
N MET A 416 -25.34 -2.56 13.60
CA MET A 416 -26.42 -3.27 12.94
C MET A 416 -26.96 -4.37 13.86
N GLU A 417 -28.27 -4.51 13.94
CA GLU A 417 -28.93 -5.42 14.86
C GLU A 417 -29.68 -6.53 14.13
N GLY A 418 -29.86 -7.65 14.82
CA GLY A 418 -30.73 -8.74 14.37
C GLY A 418 -30.22 -9.55 13.18
N LEU A 419 -28.93 -9.62 12.96
CA LEU A 419 -28.30 -10.37 11.87
C LEU A 419 -28.26 -11.86 12.18
N TYR A 420 -28.95 -12.71 11.41
CA TYR A 420 -28.85 -14.16 11.53
C TYR A 420 -27.64 -14.69 10.77
N VAL A 421 -26.75 -15.40 11.45
CA VAL A 421 -25.52 -15.97 10.87
C VAL A 421 -25.83 -17.29 10.17
N LYS A 422 -25.88 -17.27 8.83
CA LYS A 422 -26.18 -18.48 8.02
C LYS A 422 -24.98 -19.40 7.87
N GLY A 423 -23.76 -18.85 7.91
CA GLY A 423 -22.51 -19.58 7.70
C GLY A 423 -21.34 -18.61 7.74
N GLY A 424 -20.19 -19.11 7.37
CA GLY A 424 -18.98 -18.31 7.30
C GLY A 424 -17.76 -19.17 6.96
N TYR A 425 -16.64 -18.52 6.82
CA TYR A 425 -15.32 -19.13 6.61
C TYR A 425 -14.25 -18.35 7.35
N ALA A 426 -13.11 -18.98 7.57
CA ALA A 426 -11.96 -18.34 8.19
C ALA A 426 -10.76 -18.32 7.22
N THR A 427 -9.85 -17.38 7.42
CA THR A 427 -8.56 -17.37 6.74
C THR A 427 -7.74 -18.57 7.18
N THR A 428 -7.38 -19.46 6.23
CA THR A 428 -6.67 -20.71 6.49
C THR A 428 -5.17 -20.66 6.17
N ASN A 429 -4.71 -19.58 5.54
CA ASN A 429 -3.29 -19.39 5.25
C ASN A 429 -2.52 -19.08 6.54
N GLN A 430 -1.74 -20.04 7.04
CA GLN A 430 -0.96 -19.92 8.27
C GLN A 430 0.18 -18.88 8.19
N ALA A 431 0.57 -18.49 6.99
CA ALA A 431 1.57 -17.43 6.79
C ALA A 431 0.97 -16.02 6.74
N SER A 432 -0.34 -15.87 6.92
CA SER A 432 -1.04 -14.60 6.97
C SER A 432 -1.20 -14.14 8.40
N ASP A 433 -0.99 -12.87 8.66
CA ASP A 433 -1.30 -12.23 9.95
C ASP A 433 -2.79 -12.35 10.31
N ASP A 434 -3.64 -12.51 9.29
CA ASP A 434 -5.08 -12.77 9.41
C ASP A 434 -5.45 -14.25 9.64
N PHE A 435 -4.48 -15.15 9.89
CA PHE A 435 -4.80 -16.57 10.11
C PHE A 435 -5.81 -16.77 11.25
N GLY A 436 -6.99 -17.31 10.93
CA GLY A 436 -8.10 -17.49 11.87
C GLY A 436 -9.12 -16.36 11.89
N ALA A 437 -8.87 -15.21 11.22
CA ALA A 437 -9.87 -14.17 11.05
C ALA A 437 -11.05 -14.70 10.23
N MET A 438 -12.29 -14.37 10.65
CA MET A 438 -13.52 -14.95 10.10
C MET A 438 -14.23 -13.97 9.17
N THR A 439 -14.93 -14.53 8.17
CA THR A 439 -15.99 -13.83 7.45
C THR A 439 -17.30 -14.55 7.73
N LEU A 440 -18.23 -13.90 8.43
CA LEU A 440 -19.56 -14.40 8.72
C LEU A 440 -20.53 -13.92 7.65
N ILE A 441 -21.31 -14.82 7.10
CA ILE A 441 -22.37 -14.52 6.13
C ILE A 441 -23.68 -14.43 6.89
N CYS A 442 -24.19 -13.22 7.02
CA CYS A 442 -25.37 -12.92 7.80
C CYS A 442 -26.56 -12.57 6.89
N GLU A 443 -27.78 -12.80 7.38
CA GLU A 443 -29.01 -12.40 6.69
C GLU A 443 -29.94 -11.68 7.66
N ALA A 444 -30.53 -10.60 7.21
CA ALA A 444 -31.63 -9.93 7.89
C ALA A 444 -32.55 -9.29 6.83
N ASN A 445 -33.86 -9.48 6.99
CA ASN A 445 -34.90 -8.90 6.11
C ASN A 445 -34.68 -9.18 4.60
N GLY A 446 -34.10 -10.37 4.29
CA GLY A 446 -33.80 -10.76 2.90
C GLY A 446 -32.52 -10.12 2.31
N VAL A 447 -31.76 -9.40 3.12
CA VAL A 447 -30.49 -8.80 2.75
C VAL A 447 -29.34 -9.63 3.31
N THR A 448 -28.30 -9.85 2.51
CA THR A 448 -27.06 -10.50 2.96
C THR A 448 -26.07 -9.41 3.39
N VAL A 449 -25.45 -9.61 4.57
CA VAL A 449 -24.41 -8.74 5.12
C VAL A 449 -23.20 -9.59 5.47
N GLN A 450 -22.02 -9.18 5.05
CA GLN A 450 -20.76 -9.82 5.40
C GLN A 450 -20.14 -9.12 6.60
N ILE A 451 -19.75 -9.92 7.61
CA ILE A 451 -19.04 -9.45 8.79
C ILE A 451 -17.63 -10.02 8.75
N ARG A 452 -16.64 -9.19 8.58
CA ARG A 452 -15.22 -9.56 8.65
C ARG A 452 -14.68 -9.29 10.05
N THR A 453 -14.09 -10.28 10.71
CA THR A 453 -13.43 -10.07 12.00
C THR A 453 -11.92 -9.97 11.83
N THR A 454 -11.24 -9.38 12.79
CA THR A 454 -9.82 -9.67 13.06
C THR A 454 -9.70 -11.05 13.68
N VAL A 455 -8.49 -11.47 14.06
CA VAL A 455 -8.26 -12.75 14.71
C VAL A 455 -8.77 -12.69 16.15
N PHE A 456 -9.83 -13.42 16.47
CA PHE A 456 -10.37 -13.52 17.83
C PHE A 456 -9.85 -14.75 18.54
N ARG A 457 -9.55 -14.61 19.84
CA ARG A 457 -9.14 -15.68 20.70
C ARG A 457 -9.99 -15.70 21.96
N ASP A 458 -10.30 -16.87 22.46
CA ASP A 458 -11.01 -17.06 23.72
C ASP A 458 -10.08 -16.84 24.94
N GLU A 459 -10.61 -17.00 26.14
CA GLU A 459 -9.87 -16.84 27.40
C GLU A 459 -8.71 -17.84 27.57
N ASN A 460 -8.68 -18.94 26.80
CA ASN A 460 -7.61 -19.94 26.79
C ASN A 460 -6.57 -19.65 25.70
N GLY A 461 -6.78 -18.60 24.89
CA GLY A 461 -5.93 -18.25 23.74
C GLY A 461 -6.22 -19.05 22.47
N GLU A 462 -7.24 -19.89 22.45
CA GLU A 462 -7.65 -20.66 21.28
C GLU A 462 -8.43 -19.80 20.29
N LEU A 463 -8.32 -20.12 18.99
CA LEU A 463 -9.03 -19.38 17.96
C LEU A 463 -10.55 -19.54 18.11
N VAL A 464 -11.26 -18.43 18.13
CA VAL A 464 -12.71 -18.42 17.96
C VAL A 464 -13.04 -18.73 16.52
N THR A 465 -13.88 -19.73 16.30
CA THR A 465 -14.24 -20.21 14.96
C THR A 465 -15.65 -19.75 14.56
N THR A 466 -15.96 -19.86 13.27
CA THR A 466 -17.29 -19.53 12.75
C THR A 466 -18.42 -20.31 13.42
N ASP A 467 -18.17 -21.55 13.88
CA ASP A 467 -19.13 -22.40 14.56
C ASP A 467 -19.68 -21.77 15.85
N TYR A 468 -18.89 -20.86 16.46
CA TYR A 468 -19.34 -20.12 17.63
C TYR A 468 -20.54 -19.20 17.33
N TYR A 469 -20.64 -18.70 16.09
CA TYR A 469 -21.67 -17.74 15.66
C TYR A 469 -22.73 -18.35 14.75
N VAL A 470 -22.42 -19.36 13.97
CA VAL A 470 -23.35 -19.97 13.00
C VAL A 470 -24.63 -20.47 13.67
N GLY A 471 -25.79 -20.12 13.08
CA GLY A 471 -27.11 -20.44 13.59
C GLY A 471 -27.63 -19.52 14.69
N LYS A 472 -26.88 -18.47 15.04
CA LYS A 472 -27.27 -17.49 16.05
C LYS A 472 -27.64 -16.15 15.39
N THR A 473 -28.42 -15.36 16.10
CA THR A 473 -28.71 -13.97 15.76
C THR A 473 -27.73 -13.09 16.55
N ILE A 474 -27.10 -12.13 15.86
CA ILE A 474 -26.11 -11.24 16.43
C ILE A 474 -26.45 -9.76 16.17
N ASP A 475 -25.99 -8.90 17.07
CA ASP A 475 -25.82 -7.47 16.81
C ASP A 475 -24.34 -7.20 16.66
N VAL A 476 -23.98 -6.26 15.79
CA VAL A 476 -22.58 -5.94 15.50
C VAL A 476 -22.32 -4.43 15.57
N LYS A 477 -21.09 -4.08 15.97
CA LYS A 477 -20.50 -2.76 15.81
C LYS A 477 -19.20 -2.91 15.03
N GLY A 478 -19.01 -2.13 13.99
CA GLY A 478 -17.80 -2.22 13.17
C GLY A 478 -17.69 -1.07 12.20
N ILE A 479 -16.75 -1.18 11.28
CA ILE A 479 -16.47 -0.18 10.25
C ILE A 479 -16.81 -0.76 8.88
N ILE A 480 -17.45 0.04 8.03
CA ILE A 480 -17.68 -0.36 6.64
C ILE A 480 -16.36 -0.38 5.89
N GLU A 481 -16.01 -1.51 5.31
CA GLU A 481 -14.87 -1.66 4.41
C GLU A 481 -15.31 -2.23 3.06
N TYR A 482 -14.47 -2.01 2.05
CA TYR A 482 -14.62 -2.62 0.74
C TYR A 482 -13.43 -3.56 0.49
N PHE A 483 -13.73 -4.80 0.15
CA PHE A 483 -12.69 -5.77 -0.12
C PHE A 483 -13.15 -6.76 -1.20
N SER A 484 -12.32 -6.94 -2.22
CA SER A 484 -12.51 -7.94 -3.29
C SER A 484 -13.86 -7.85 -4.03
N GLY A 485 -14.43 -6.65 -4.15
CA GLY A 485 -15.69 -6.42 -4.87
C GLY A 485 -16.92 -6.26 -3.98
N ASP A 486 -16.82 -6.54 -2.67
CA ASP A 486 -17.93 -6.50 -1.73
C ASP A 486 -17.71 -5.52 -0.58
N TYR A 487 -18.80 -4.89 -0.12
CA TYR A 487 -18.80 -4.17 1.15
C TYR A 487 -18.98 -5.16 2.30
N GLN A 488 -18.20 -4.98 3.35
CA GLN A 488 -18.26 -5.77 4.58
C GLN A 488 -18.21 -4.86 5.81
N ILE A 489 -18.68 -5.34 6.95
CA ILE A 489 -18.51 -4.67 8.24
C ILE A 489 -17.34 -5.33 8.94
N LYS A 490 -16.23 -4.62 9.11
CA LYS A 490 -15.05 -5.11 9.83
C LYS A 490 -15.20 -4.86 11.32
N VAL A 491 -15.03 -5.92 12.08
CA VAL A 491 -15.15 -5.93 13.54
C VAL A 491 -13.79 -6.25 14.15
N PHE A 492 -13.28 -5.33 14.95
CA PHE A 492 -11.93 -5.39 15.52
C PHE A 492 -11.87 -6.03 16.91
N ASN A 493 -13.00 -6.10 17.61
CA ASN A 493 -13.08 -6.63 18.96
C ASN A 493 -14.28 -7.57 19.08
N GLN A 494 -14.06 -8.75 19.68
CA GLN A 494 -15.13 -9.74 19.89
C GLN A 494 -16.32 -9.19 20.68
N ASN A 495 -16.10 -8.25 21.61
CA ASN A 495 -17.17 -7.61 22.40
C ASN A 495 -18.13 -6.77 21.54
N ASN A 496 -17.74 -6.44 20.31
CA ASN A 496 -18.57 -5.73 19.34
C ASN A 496 -19.50 -6.68 18.55
N ILE A 497 -19.51 -7.99 18.87
CA ILE A 497 -20.48 -8.96 18.38
C ILE A 497 -21.26 -9.51 19.58
N ILE A 498 -22.51 -9.10 19.68
CA ILE A 498 -23.40 -9.49 20.77
C ILE A 498 -24.35 -10.60 20.27
N ILE A 499 -24.32 -11.75 20.87
CA ILE A 499 -25.24 -12.87 20.58
C ILE A 499 -26.53 -12.65 21.36
N LYS A 500 -27.67 -12.70 20.64
CA LYS A 500 -29.02 -12.57 21.21
C LYS A 500 -29.55 -13.88 21.76
#